data_989940091f4a2a9e2536b06a29b70d6f
#
_entry.id   989940091f4a2a9e2536b06a29b70d6f
#
_cell.length_a   1.000
_cell.length_b   1.000
_cell.length_c   1.000
_cell.angle_alpha   90.00
_cell.angle_beta   90.00
_cell.angle_gamma   90.00
#
_symmetry.space_group_name_H-M   'P 1'
#
loop_
_entity.id
_entity.type
_entity.pdbx_description
1 polymer ?
#
loop_
_entity_poly.entity_id
_entity_poly.type
_entity_poly.pdbx_seq_one_letter_code
_entity_poly.pdbx_strand_id
1 'polypeptide(L)'
;MRYFLKKTTPSKKGLYLQIYRTNYVPGKGNQNKSYKAIGYVEELKAKGIEDPIKYVQDMIDELNSNHELKKEKQIGEASTSKNAGYFLVKAMFDSLDMDRDLNVVASLYKSQYEFATFIKTLTYAQIVDPGSKLKVFRDVIPNLYNSKQYTYDQILDGINFIGSDYHKYIEVMNHFIDKTYGRNLNIGYFDCTNYYFEIDEEDAFRKKGPSKENRHDPIIGQSLLLDADMLPLDMELYPGNESEKPYLRNRIEDMKTKNNVTGRVIQIADKGLNCARNIYAAVKEANDGYIFSKSVHGKNLSDMEKKWVLLADDTNNVWTTVKDEKGHVKYRYKECVDDFKYKCKVSPEDNKETEFTVKEKRIVTYNPSLASKQKKEIMKMVERLENKITYKEVIREELGDAVKYVNLEAKTIEGEKVKIATSLNKDKINEDLTFAGYNLLVTSEIDKEAREIYRAYHNLWRIEQSFRIMKTCLEARPVYVSEQETIFGHFLIVYYGLVIMRLLEFKVFDDEIPIEQLFDFIRDYRVSENYDGTYINNATDTPTYRKIKEKLGLAKLGNVYLSRKDLDLLFKTGF
;
A
#
# COMPACT_ATOMS: atom_id res chain seq x y z
N MET A 1 -31.31 -14.80 -25.85
CA MET A 1 -32.04 -16.05 -26.23
C MET A 1 -33.16 -15.66 -27.16
N ARG A 2 -33.33 -16.31 -28.32
CA ARG A 2 -34.38 -15.99 -29.31
C ARG A 2 -35.09 -17.27 -29.70
N TYR A 3 -36.41 -17.21 -29.76
CA TYR A 3 -37.25 -18.32 -30.24
C TYR A 3 -37.51 -18.18 -31.73
N PHE A 4 -37.57 -19.31 -32.44
CA PHE A 4 -37.86 -19.33 -33.87
C PHE A 4 -38.55 -20.62 -34.29
N LEU A 5 -39.30 -20.54 -35.40
CA LEU A 5 -40.01 -21.67 -35.98
C LEU A 5 -39.06 -22.58 -36.76
N LYS A 6 -39.03 -23.85 -36.40
CA LYS A 6 -38.37 -24.90 -37.19
C LYS A 6 -39.44 -25.77 -37.88
N LYS A 7 -39.34 -25.85 -39.20
CA LYS A 7 -40.21 -26.64 -40.07
C LYS A 7 -39.41 -27.87 -40.53
N THR A 8 -39.97 -29.06 -40.38
CA THR A 8 -39.39 -30.32 -40.83
C THR A 8 -40.44 -31.22 -41.47
N THR A 9 -40.01 -32.09 -42.36
CA THR A 9 -40.89 -33.06 -43.03
C THR A 9 -40.38 -34.48 -42.76
N PRO A 10 -40.51 -34.99 -41.53
CA PRO A 10 -39.84 -36.22 -41.11
C PRO A 10 -40.52 -37.50 -41.61
N SER A 11 -41.73 -37.40 -42.16
CA SER A 11 -42.53 -38.56 -42.64
C SER A 11 -43.53 -38.21 -43.72
N LYS A 12 -44.23 -39.19 -44.31
CA LYS A 12 -45.34 -39.00 -45.27
C LYS A 12 -46.54 -38.24 -44.69
N LYS A 13 -46.54 -37.95 -43.36
CA LYS A 13 -47.59 -37.18 -42.68
C LYS A 13 -47.50 -35.66 -42.90
N GLY A 14 -46.53 -35.19 -43.66
CA GLY A 14 -46.45 -33.79 -44.06
C GLY A 14 -45.55 -32.93 -43.13
N LEU A 15 -45.83 -31.61 -43.13
CA LEU A 15 -45.04 -30.60 -42.45
C LEU A 15 -45.22 -30.65 -40.93
N TYR A 16 -44.11 -30.79 -40.19
CA TYR A 16 -44.08 -30.80 -38.73
C TYR A 16 -43.50 -29.49 -38.19
N LEU A 17 -44.17 -28.88 -37.21
CA LEU A 17 -43.81 -27.59 -36.59
C LEU A 17 -43.22 -27.79 -35.21
N GLN A 18 -42.12 -27.12 -34.96
CA GLN A 18 -41.43 -27.06 -33.66
C GLN A 18 -40.96 -25.65 -33.35
N ILE A 19 -40.98 -25.29 -32.09
CA ILE A 19 -40.34 -24.06 -31.61
C ILE A 19 -38.95 -24.43 -31.09
N TYR A 20 -37.96 -23.76 -31.62
CA TYR A 20 -36.57 -23.86 -31.20
C TYR A 20 -36.15 -22.59 -30.47
N ARG A 21 -35.15 -22.70 -29.61
CA ARG A 21 -34.50 -21.55 -29.01
C ARG A 21 -33.02 -21.55 -29.37
N THR A 22 -32.47 -20.36 -29.63
CA THR A 22 -31.06 -20.13 -29.83
C THR A 22 -30.47 -19.52 -28.58
N ASN A 23 -29.41 -20.13 -28.04
CA ASN A 23 -28.58 -19.57 -26.99
C ASN A 23 -27.16 -19.40 -27.52
N TYR A 24 -26.56 -18.27 -27.27
CA TYR A 24 -25.12 -18.10 -27.49
C TYR A 24 -24.36 -18.74 -26.34
N VAL A 25 -23.39 -19.61 -26.64
CA VAL A 25 -22.48 -20.23 -25.68
C VAL A 25 -21.06 -19.75 -26.00
N PRO A 26 -20.38 -19.07 -25.06
CA PRO A 26 -19.00 -18.64 -25.28
C PRO A 26 -18.12 -19.78 -25.73
N GLY A 27 -17.31 -19.58 -26.79
CA GLY A 27 -16.43 -20.59 -27.37
C GLY A 27 -17.10 -21.63 -28.30
N LYS A 28 -18.45 -21.75 -28.29
CA LYS A 28 -19.20 -22.70 -29.15
C LYS A 28 -20.15 -22.01 -30.11
N GLY A 29 -20.30 -20.68 -30.02
CA GLY A 29 -21.24 -19.92 -30.85
C GLY A 29 -22.72 -20.19 -30.56
N ASN A 30 -23.60 -19.88 -31.53
CA ASN A 30 -25.05 -20.09 -31.40
C ASN A 30 -25.41 -21.58 -31.36
N GLN A 31 -26.03 -21.99 -30.26
CA GLN A 31 -26.55 -23.36 -30.07
C GLN A 31 -28.07 -23.35 -30.14
N ASN A 32 -28.62 -24.15 -31.07
CA ASN A 32 -30.06 -24.30 -31.25
C ASN A 32 -30.56 -25.55 -30.52
N LYS A 33 -31.54 -25.38 -29.61
CA LYS A 33 -32.18 -26.49 -28.88
C LYS A 33 -33.70 -26.46 -29.11
N SER A 34 -34.31 -27.63 -29.20
CA SER A 34 -35.78 -27.76 -29.25
C SER A 34 -36.36 -27.23 -27.93
N TYR A 35 -37.36 -26.37 -28.04
CA TYR A 35 -38.08 -25.80 -26.89
C TYR A 35 -39.46 -26.46 -26.72
N LYS A 36 -40.25 -26.54 -27.82
CA LYS A 36 -41.60 -27.12 -27.79
C LYS A 36 -41.92 -27.80 -29.12
N ALA A 37 -42.34 -29.04 -29.05
CA ALA A 37 -42.92 -29.72 -30.18
C ALA A 37 -44.41 -29.31 -30.33
N ILE A 38 -44.85 -28.94 -31.52
CA ILE A 38 -46.19 -28.47 -31.76
C ILE A 38 -47.03 -29.60 -32.44
N GLY A 39 -46.56 -30.15 -33.54
CA GLY A 39 -47.24 -31.23 -34.26
C GLY A 39 -47.28 -31.03 -35.77
N TYR A 40 -47.96 -31.92 -36.44
CA TYR A 40 -48.17 -31.86 -37.90
C TYR A 40 -49.21 -30.80 -38.28
N VAL A 41 -48.97 -30.08 -39.38
CA VAL A 41 -49.86 -29.04 -39.87
C VAL A 41 -51.28 -29.58 -40.11
N GLU A 42 -51.43 -30.77 -40.70
CA GLU A 42 -52.74 -31.41 -40.96
C GLU A 42 -53.46 -31.81 -39.66
N GLU A 43 -52.77 -32.25 -38.65
CA GLU A 43 -53.36 -32.53 -37.33
C GLU A 43 -53.82 -31.26 -36.61
N LEU A 44 -53.14 -30.15 -36.81
CA LEU A 44 -53.51 -28.85 -36.23
C LEU A 44 -54.70 -28.25 -36.94
N LYS A 45 -54.80 -28.40 -38.27
CA LYS A 45 -55.99 -28.03 -39.04
C LYS A 45 -57.21 -28.83 -38.63
N ALA A 46 -57.05 -30.16 -38.42
CA ALA A 46 -58.14 -31.03 -37.95
C ALA A 46 -58.64 -30.65 -36.54
N LYS A 47 -57.84 -29.94 -35.76
CA LYS A 47 -58.18 -29.37 -34.44
C LYS A 47 -58.79 -27.97 -34.52
N GLY A 48 -59.10 -27.47 -35.74
CA GLY A 48 -59.76 -26.19 -35.95
C GLY A 48 -58.86 -24.98 -36.07
N ILE A 49 -57.51 -25.16 -36.20
CA ILE A 49 -56.60 -24.07 -36.43
C ILE A 49 -56.47 -23.82 -37.92
N GLU A 50 -57.08 -22.72 -38.42
CA GLU A 50 -57.10 -22.39 -39.83
C GLU A 50 -55.70 -22.22 -40.44
N ASP A 51 -54.84 -21.47 -39.79
CA ASP A 51 -53.43 -21.27 -40.19
C ASP A 51 -52.44 -21.70 -39.06
N PRO A 52 -52.02 -22.99 -39.05
CA PRO A 52 -51.10 -23.50 -38.05
C PRO A 52 -49.72 -22.81 -38.03
N ILE A 53 -49.25 -22.31 -39.19
CA ILE A 53 -47.96 -21.65 -39.28
C ILE A 53 -48.04 -20.29 -38.61
N LYS A 54 -49.06 -19.50 -38.91
CA LYS A 54 -49.31 -18.21 -38.29
C LYS A 54 -49.53 -18.36 -36.78
N TYR A 55 -50.35 -19.33 -36.39
CA TYR A 55 -50.57 -19.63 -34.96
C TYR A 55 -49.31 -19.89 -34.18
N VAL A 56 -48.37 -20.66 -34.74
CA VAL A 56 -47.08 -20.92 -34.08
C VAL A 56 -46.17 -19.70 -34.14
N GLN A 57 -46.27 -18.88 -35.20
CA GLN A 57 -45.51 -17.64 -35.27
C GLN A 57 -45.98 -16.63 -34.22
N ASP A 58 -47.29 -16.47 -34.02
CA ASP A 58 -47.84 -15.59 -32.97
C ASP A 58 -47.39 -16.04 -31.57
N MET A 59 -47.37 -17.35 -31.31
CA MET A 59 -46.78 -17.90 -30.06
C MET A 59 -45.31 -17.56 -29.91
N ILE A 60 -44.55 -17.60 -30.99
CA ILE A 60 -43.11 -17.26 -30.97
C ILE A 60 -42.91 -15.78 -30.71
N ASP A 61 -43.72 -14.94 -31.34
CA ASP A 61 -43.66 -13.48 -31.16
C ASP A 61 -44.03 -13.09 -29.72
N GLU A 62 -45.02 -13.74 -29.12
CA GLU A 62 -45.37 -13.60 -27.71
C GLU A 62 -44.22 -14.04 -26.79
N LEU A 63 -43.60 -15.20 -27.07
CA LEU A 63 -42.47 -15.70 -26.30
C LEU A 63 -41.25 -14.76 -26.37
N ASN A 64 -40.97 -14.19 -27.55
CA ASN A 64 -39.90 -13.24 -27.74
C ASN A 64 -40.20 -11.92 -27.05
N SER A 65 -41.41 -11.38 -27.18
CA SER A 65 -41.85 -10.15 -26.52
C SER A 65 -41.85 -10.29 -25.00
N ASN A 66 -42.34 -11.39 -24.46
CA ASN A 66 -42.30 -11.67 -23.02
C ASN A 66 -40.85 -11.82 -22.50
N HIS A 67 -39.95 -12.34 -23.34
CA HIS A 67 -38.55 -12.48 -23.00
C HIS A 67 -37.83 -11.11 -22.98
N GLU A 68 -38.13 -10.23 -23.94
CA GLU A 68 -37.63 -8.87 -24.00
C GLU A 68 -38.19 -8.03 -22.85
N LEU A 69 -39.49 -8.09 -22.58
CA LEU A 69 -40.12 -7.40 -21.43
C LEU A 69 -39.58 -7.85 -20.07
N LYS A 70 -39.23 -9.13 -19.92
CA LYS A 70 -38.53 -9.61 -18.69
C LYS A 70 -37.12 -9.06 -18.56
N LYS A 71 -36.38 -8.94 -19.67
CA LYS A 71 -35.05 -8.35 -19.67
C LYS A 71 -35.05 -6.86 -19.32
N GLU A 72 -36.05 -6.12 -19.82
CA GLU A 72 -36.15 -4.67 -19.61
C GLU A 72 -36.62 -4.28 -18.20
N LYS A 73 -37.28 -5.16 -17.46
CA LYS A 73 -37.97 -4.82 -16.21
C LYS A 73 -37.42 -5.44 -14.94
N GLN A 74 -36.43 -6.31 -15.03
CA GLN A 74 -35.89 -7.00 -13.84
C GLN A 74 -34.41 -6.67 -13.61
N ILE A 75 -34.16 -6.05 -12.48
CA ILE A 75 -32.80 -5.99 -11.92
C ILE A 75 -32.43 -7.43 -11.51
N GLY A 76 -31.33 -7.97 -12.06
CA GLY A 76 -30.81 -9.28 -11.65
C GLY A 76 -30.25 -9.28 -10.21
N GLU A 77 -30.12 -10.45 -9.64
CA GLU A 77 -29.54 -10.62 -8.30
C GLU A 77 -28.06 -10.19 -8.23
N ALA A 78 -27.32 -10.25 -9.36
CA ALA A 78 -25.93 -9.84 -9.46
C ALA A 78 -25.78 -8.42 -9.98
N SER A 79 -24.85 -7.65 -9.44
CA SER A 79 -24.46 -6.35 -9.98
C SER A 79 -24.01 -6.49 -11.43
N THR A 80 -24.54 -5.63 -12.32
CA THR A 80 -24.08 -5.56 -13.71
C THR A 80 -22.81 -4.74 -13.87
N SER A 81 -22.47 -3.91 -12.87
CA SER A 81 -21.29 -3.03 -12.88
C SER A 81 -20.06 -3.79 -12.40
N LYS A 82 -19.04 -3.89 -13.25
CA LYS A 82 -17.76 -4.54 -12.96
C LYS A 82 -16.62 -3.53 -13.00
N ASN A 83 -15.67 -3.64 -12.07
CA ASN A 83 -14.44 -2.90 -12.19
C ASN A 83 -13.58 -3.52 -13.31
N ALA A 84 -13.18 -2.71 -14.27
CA ALA A 84 -12.24 -3.08 -15.32
C ALA A 84 -10.91 -2.32 -15.19
N GLY A 85 -10.81 -1.30 -14.32
CA GLY A 85 -9.61 -0.48 -14.15
C GLY A 85 -8.39 -1.24 -13.65
N TYR A 86 -8.60 -2.38 -12.99
CA TYR A 86 -7.49 -3.23 -12.55
C TYR A 86 -6.69 -3.86 -13.71
N PHE A 87 -7.09 -3.61 -14.97
CA PHE A 87 -6.28 -4.02 -16.12
C PHE A 87 -4.84 -3.47 -16.07
N LEU A 88 -4.64 -2.25 -15.52
CA LEU A 88 -3.31 -1.68 -15.30
C LEU A 88 -2.48 -2.51 -14.33
N VAL A 89 -3.09 -2.91 -13.22
CA VAL A 89 -2.45 -3.76 -12.20
C VAL A 89 -2.09 -5.12 -12.78
N LYS A 90 -3.02 -5.70 -13.55
CA LYS A 90 -2.79 -6.96 -14.26
C LYS A 90 -1.65 -6.85 -15.26
N ALA A 91 -1.63 -5.78 -16.06
CA ALA A 91 -0.57 -5.54 -17.06
C ALA A 91 0.82 -5.46 -16.38
N MET A 92 0.92 -4.82 -15.21
CA MET A 92 2.16 -4.78 -14.44
C MET A 92 2.58 -6.18 -13.96
N PHE A 93 1.66 -6.98 -13.43
CA PHE A 93 1.97 -8.37 -13.06
C PHE A 93 2.41 -9.20 -14.26
N ASP A 94 1.75 -9.03 -15.41
CA ASP A 94 2.09 -9.76 -16.63
C ASP A 94 3.47 -9.36 -17.19
N SER A 95 3.87 -8.09 -17.05
CA SER A 95 5.20 -7.63 -17.45
C SER A 95 6.32 -8.18 -16.58
N LEU A 96 6.04 -8.49 -15.31
CA LEU A 96 7.00 -9.14 -14.42
C LEU A 96 7.17 -10.64 -14.72
N ASP A 97 6.17 -11.32 -15.29
CA ASP A 97 6.19 -12.75 -15.69
C ASP A 97 6.64 -13.71 -14.58
N MET A 98 6.16 -13.50 -13.35
CA MET A 98 6.60 -14.25 -12.16
C MET A 98 5.69 -15.43 -11.77
N ASP A 99 4.67 -15.76 -12.58
CA ASP A 99 3.64 -16.75 -12.24
C ASP A 99 4.19 -18.14 -11.95
N ARG A 100 5.16 -18.57 -12.77
CA ARG A 100 5.80 -19.87 -12.60
C ARG A 100 6.47 -19.98 -11.23
N ASP A 101 7.25 -18.97 -10.85
CA ASP A 101 8.05 -19.02 -9.64
C ASP A 101 7.20 -18.87 -8.38
N LEU A 102 6.13 -18.05 -8.43
CA LEU A 102 5.12 -18.00 -7.36
C LEU A 102 4.44 -19.36 -7.15
N ASN A 103 4.12 -20.08 -8.24
CA ASN A 103 3.54 -21.41 -8.15
C ASN A 103 4.57 -22.47 -7.70
N VAL A 104 5.87 -22.30 -8.00
CA VAL A 104 6.94 -23.18 -7.50
C VAL A 104 7.08 -23.07 -5.99
N VAL A 105 7.09 -21.85 -5.42
CA VAL A 105 7.09 -21.65 -3.95
C VAL A 105 5.91 -22.42 -3.32
N ALA A 106 4.73 -22.31 -3.92
CA ALA A 106 3.54 -23.00 -3.44
C ALA A 106 3.61 -24.54 -3.59
N SER A 107 4.23 -25.05 -4.65
CA SER A 107 4.28 -26.50 -4.93
C SER A 107 5.08 -27.28 -3.90
N LEU A 108 6.00 -26.63 -3.18
CA LEU A 108 6.74 -27.23 -2.07
C LEU A 108 5.82 -27.76 -0.95
N TYR A 109 4.57 -27.32 -0.92
CA TYR A 109 3.58 -27.60 0.14
C TYR A 109 2.36 -28.42 -0.31
N LYS A 110 2.39 -29.10 -1.47
CA LYS A 110 1.30 -29.94 -2.00
C LYS A 110 -0.05 -29.22 -2.17
N SER A 111 -0.03 -27.97 -2.55
CA SER A 111 -1.26 -27.19 -2.74
C SER A 111 -1.98 -27.54 -4.05
N GLN A 112 -3.34 -27.49 -4.02
CA GLN A 112 -4.22 -27.67 -5.19
C GLN A 112 -4.53 -26.36 -5.91
N TYR A 113 -4.01 -25.19 -5.44
CA TYR A 113 -4.32 -23.88 -5.98
C TYR A 113 -3.23 -23.37 -6.93
N GLU A 114 -3.63 -22.61 -7.91
CA GLU A 114 -2.74 -21.77 -8.70
C GLU A 114 -2.49 -20.46 -7.92
N PHE A 115 -1.45 -20.48 -7.06
CA PHE A 115 -1.17 -19.39 -6.12
C PHE A 115 -0.80 -18.08 -6.79
N ALA A 116 -0.18 -18.08 -7.95
CA ALA A 116 0.07 -16.86 -8.71
C ALA A 116 -1.24 -16.12 -8.99
N THR A 117 -2.23 -16.81 -9.55
CA THR A 117 -3.57 -16.22 -9.80
C THR A 117 -4.27 -15.81 -8.50
N PHE A 118 -4.09 -16.57 -7.42
CA PHE A 118 -4.65 -16.24 -6.10
C PHE A 118 -4.10 -14.92 -5.55
N ILE A 119 -2.77 -14.78 -5.49
CA ILE A 119 -2.09 -13.57 -5.01
C ILE A 119 -2.48 -12.37 -5.87
N LYS A 120 -2.46 -12.51 -7.20
CA LYS A 120 -2.87 -11.46 -8.14
C LYS A 120 -4.32 -11.02 -7.87
N THR A 121 -5.25 -11.96 -7.76
CA THR A 121 -6.68 -11.64 -7.54
C THR A 121 -6.92 -10.90 -6.23
N LEU A 122 -6.27 -11.33 -5.14
CA LEU A 122 -6.37 -10.64 -3.86
C LEU A 122 -5.72 -9.27 -3.90
N THR A 123 -4.60 -9.11 -4.63
CA THR A 123 -3.96 -7.80 -4.82
C THR A 123 -4.84 -6.87 -5.63
N TYR A 124 -5.51 -7.36 -6.71
CA TYR A 124 -6.50 -6.56 -7.44
C TYR A 124 -7.63 -6.09 -6.53
N ALA A 125 -8.18 -7.01 -5.73
CA ALA A 125 -9.25 -6.68 -4.79
C ALA A 125 -8.79 -5.64 -3.74
N GLN A 126 -7.57 -5.78 -3.22
CA GLN A 126 -7.00 -4.86 -2.22
C GLN A 126 -6.77 -3.46 -2.79
N ILE A 127 -6.44 -3.33 -4.07
CA ILE A 127 -6.25 -2.03 -4.74
C ILE A 127 -7.60 -1.40 -5.10
N VAL A 128 -8.54 -2.20 -5.63
CA VAL A 128 -9.83 -1.71 -6.15
C VAL A 128 -10.76 -1.27 -5.02
N ASP A 129 -10.98 -2.13 -4.02
CA ASP A 129 -11.90 -1.85 -2.92
C ASP A 129 -11.50 -2.65 -1.67
N PRO A 130 -10.53 -2.12 -0.89
CA PRO A 130 -9.99 -2.81 0.28
C PRO A 130 -11.06 -3.03 1.36
N GLY A 131 -10.79 -3.97 2.27
CA GLY A 131 -11.67 -4.24 3.39
C GLY A 131 -11.48 -5.62 4.00
N SER A 132 -12.47 -6.07 4.79
CA SER A 132 -12.44 -7.40 5.40
C SER A 132 -12.44 -8.51 4.34
N LYS A 133 -11.89 -9.67 4.67
CA LYS A 133 -11.85 -10.81 3.74
C LYS A 133 -13.23 -11.30 3.34
N LEU A 134 -14.21 -11.10 4.21
CA LEU A 134 -15.64 -11.36 3.90
C LEU A 134 -16.18 -10.37 2.84
N LYS A 135 -15.86 -9.07 2.97
CA LYS A 135 -16.19 -8.06 1.93
C LYS A 135 -15.52 -8.40 0.61
N VAL A 136 -14.22 -8.72 0.64
CA VAL A 136 -13.44 -9.10 -0.55
C VAL A 136 -14.10 -10.29 -1.26
N PHE A 137 -14.48 -11.32 -0.53
CA PHE A 137 -15.18 -12.50 -1.05
C PHE A 137 -16.53 -12.17 -1.66
N ARG A 138 -17.38 -11.45 -0.90
CA ARG A 138 -18.79 -11.27 -1.25
C ARG A 138 -19.02 -10.16 -2.27
N ASP A 139 -18.28 -9.05 -2.12
CA ASP A 139 -18.61 -7.80 -2.80
C ASP A 139 -17.52 -7.34 -3.80
N VAL A 140 -16.25 -7.73 -3.62
CA VAL A 140 -15.17 -7.19 -4.47
C VAL A 140 -14.79 -8.15 -5.60
N ILE A 141 -14.35 -9.36 -5.29
CA ILE A 141 -13.93 -10.33 -6.33
C ILE A 141 -15.04 -10.62 -7.35
N PRO A 142 -16.33 -10.81 -6.95
CA PRO A 142 -17.42 -10.99 -7.92
C PRO A 142 -17.64 -9.79 -8.85
N ASN A 143 -17.22 -8.60 -8.43
CA ASN A 143 -17.35 -7.35 -9.19
C ASN A 143 -16.07 -6.92 -9.94
N LEU A 144 -15.02 -7.73 -9.95
CA LEU A 144 -13.91 -7.59 -10.89
C LEU A 144 -14.25 -8.21 -12.24
N TYR A 145 -13.96 -7.49 -13.34
CA TYR A 145 -14.25 -8.00 -14.68
C TYR A 145 -13.42 -9.26 -14.99
N ASN A 146 -14.09 -10.37 -15.27
CA ASN A 146 -13.46 -11.64 -15.67
C ASN A 146 -12.40 -12.20 -14.69
N SER A 147 -12.53 -11.93 -13.37
CA SER A 147 -11.61 -12.44 -12.35
C SER A 147 -11.92 -13.89 -11.96
N LYS A 148 -10.91 -14.57 -11.42
CA LYS A 148 -11.07 -15.89 -10.80
C LYS A 148 -11.91 -15.76 -9.53
N GLN A 149 -12.86 -16.68 -9.34
CA GLN A 149 -13.70 -16.74 -8.15
C GLN A 149 -13.13 -17.78 -7.15
N TYR A 150 -13.29 -17.51 -5.86
CA TYR A 150 -12.87 -18.36 -4.76
C TYR A 150 -13.99 -18.50 -3.74
N THR A 151 -14.01 -19.56 -2.95
CA THR A 151 -14.84 -19.64 -1.74
C THR A 151 -14.22 -18.83 -0.62
N TYR A 152 -14.99 -18.50 0.43
CA TYR A 152 -14.49 -17.77 1.58
C TYR A 152 -13.36 -18.53 2.30
N ASP A 153 -13.55 -19.84 2.49
CA ASP A 153 -12.55 -20.73 3.11
C ASP A 153 -11.26 -20.76 2.27
N GLN A 154 -11.36 -20.85 0.94
CA GLN A 154 -10.20 -20.76 0.06
C GLN A 154 -9.41 -19.47 0.23
N ILE A 155 -10.10 -18.35 0.48
CA ILE A 155 -9.44 -17.06 0.72
C ILE A 155 -8.69 -17.07 2.05
N LEU A 156 -9.30 -17.57 3.13
CA LEU A 156 -8.68 -17.61 4.44
C LEU A 156 -7.48 -18.59 4.46
N ASP A 157 -7.68 -19.80 3.98
CA ASP A 157 -6.62 -20.83 3.92
C ASP A 157 -5.46 -20.37 3.03
N GLY A 158 -5.77 -19.77 1.87
CA GLY A 158 -4.75 -19.25 0.96
C GLY A 158 -3.94 -18.11 1.55
N ILE A 159 -4.57 -17.19 2.28
CA ILE A 159 -3.87 -16.09 2.95
C ILE A 159 -2.98 -16.63 4.08
N ASN A 160 -3.48 -17.55 4.88
CA ASN A 160 -2.70 -18.21 5.93
C ASN A 160 -1.47 -18.90 5.32
N PHE A 161 -1.67 -19.63 4.24
CA PHE A 161 -0.61 -20.35 3.54
C PHE A 161 0.51 -19.42 3.02
N ILE A 162 0.18 -18.33 2.31
CA ILE A 162 1.20 -17.40 1.81
C ILE A 162 1.88 -16.63 2.94
N GLY A 163 1.20 -16.47 4.07
CA GLY A 163 1.76 -15.82 5.25
C GLY A 163 2.81 -16.65 5.96
N SER A 164 2.70 -17.99 5.95
CA SER A 164 3.64 -18.86 6.64
C SER A 164 5.08 -18.73 6.13
N ASP A 165 5.28 -18.24 4.90
CA ASP A 165 6.60 -18.06 4.29
C ASP A 165 6.65 -16.80 3.40
N TYR A 166 6.05 -15.70 3.89
CA TYR A 166 5.86 -14.49 3.10
C TYR A 166 7.15 -13.89 2.54
N HIS A 167 8.28 -14.09 3.19
CA HIS A 167 9.59 -13.63 2.70
C HIS A 167 9.97 -14.23 1.34
N LYS A 168 9.66 -15.50 1.09
CA LYS A 168 9.94 -16.12 -0.21
C LYS A 168 9.15 -15.47 -1.35
N TYR A 169 7.91 -15.06 -1.07
CA TYR A 169 7.11 -14.33 -2.05
C TYR A 169 7.69 -12.95 -2.32
N ILE A 170 8.21 -12.26 -1.29
CA ILE A 170 8.94 -10.99 -1.47
C ILE A 170 10.21 -11.20 -2.32
N GLU A 171 10.97 -12.27 -2.08
CA GLU A 171 12.17 -12.62 -2.86
C GLU A 171 11.85 -12.85 -4.34
N VAL A 172 10.78 -13.60 -4.64
CA VAL A 172 10.31 -13.79 -6.03
C VAL A 172 9.99 -12.45 -6.68
N MET A 173 9.21 -11.59 -6.02
CA MET A 173 8.87 -10.26 -6.52
C MET A 173 10.13 -9.44 -6.82
N ASN A 174 11.09 -9.41 -5.90
CA ASN A 174 12.34 -8.68 -6.06
C ASN A 174 13.18 -9.18 -7.23
N HIS A 175 13.31 -10.51 -7.38
CA HIS A 175 14.03 -11.11 -8.48
C HIS A 175 13.48 -10.67 -9.85
N PHE A 176 12.15 -10.67 -10.01
CA PHE A 176 11.55 -10.29 -11.28
C PHE A 176 11.55 -8.77 -11.53
N ILE A 177 11.46 -7.95 -10.47
CA ILE A 177 11.66 -6.50 -10.60
C ILE A 177 13.09 -6.20 -11.05
N ASP A 178 14.09 -6.85 -10.44
CA ASP A 178 15.48 -6.67 -10.82
C ASP A 178 15.74 -7.11 -12.27
N LYS A 179 15.21 -8.26 -12.66
CA LYS A 179 15.30 -8.79 -14.02
C LYS A 179 14.67 -7.87 -15.06
N THR A 180 13.52 -7.24 -14.75
CA THR A 180 12.74 -6.46 -15.72
C THR A 180 13.18 -5.00 -15.78
N TYR A 181 13.44 -4.37 -14.64
CA TYR A 181 13.71 -2.94 -14.53
C TYR A 181 15.10 -2.61 -14.01
N GLY A 182 15.83 -3.59 -13.48
CA GLY A 182 17.03 -3.38 -12.68
C GLY A 182 16.71 -2.81 -11.30
N ARG A 183 17.55 -3.12 -10.30
CA ARG A 183 17.47 -2.53 -8.98
C ARG A 183 18.73 -1.76 -8.65
N ASN A 184 18.56 -0.58 -8.08
CA ASN A 184 19.67 0.23 -7.60
C ASN A 184 19.81 0.06 -6.08
N LEU A 185 20.67 -0.85 -5.67
CA LEU A 185 20.87 -1.25 -4.27
C LEU A 185 21.98 -0.48 -3.55
N ASN A 186 22.49 0.62 -4.13
CA ASN A 186 23.56 1.42 -3.51
C ASN A 186 23.07 2.31 -2.35
N ILE A 187 21.76 2.51 -2.22
CA ILE A 187 21.11 3.22 -1.13
C ILE A 187 19.96 2.36 -0.59
N GLY A 188 19.83 2.27 0.71
CA GLY A 188 18.69 1.68 1.42
C GLY A 188 18.01 2.72 2.29
N TYR A 189 16.76 3.06 1.97
CA TYR A 189 15.89 3.90 2.81
C TYR A 189 15.10 3.02 3.75
N PHE A 190 15.23 3.25 5.04
CA PHE A 190 14.61 2.41 6.04
C PHE A 190 13.82 3.23 7.07
N ASP A 191 12.61 2.79 7.36
CA ASP A 191 11.79 3.30 8.45
C ASP A 191 10.84 2.22 8.96
N CYS A 192 10.23 2.46 10.13
CA CYS A 192 9.27 1.58 10.77
C CYS A 192 7.96 2.31 11.05
N THR A 193 6.89 1.56 11.09
CA THR A 193 5.58 2.01 11.56
C THR A 193 4.94 0.95 12.44
N ASN A 194 3.74 1.22 12.97
CA ASN A 194 2.95 0.23 13.66
C ASN A 194 1.48 0.27 13.25
N TYR A 195 0.79 -0.85 13.51
CA TYR A 195 -0.63 -1.04 13.28
C TYR A 195 -1.28 -1.55 14.55
N TYR A 196 -2.38 -0.95 14.95
CA TYR A 196 -3.13 -1.36 16.13
C TYR A 196 -4.21 -2.38 15.77
N PHE A 197 -4.57 -3.18 16.77
CA PHE A 197 -5.65 -4.14 16.71
C PHE A 197 -6.69 -3.77 17.77
N GLU A 198 -7.94 -3.67 17.38
CA GLU A 198 -9.06 -3.38 18.28
C GLU A 198 -9.42 -4.65 19.08
N ILE A 199 -8.51 -5.06 19.96
CA ILE A 199 -8.63 -6.21 20.86
C ILE A 199 -8.21 -5.81 22.28
N ASP A 200 -8.84 -6.38 23.29
CA ASP A 200 -8.58 -6.04 24.69
C ASP A 200 -7.30 -6.68 25.23
N GLU A 201 -7.02 -7.93 24.81
CA GLU A 201 -5.90 -8.72 25.30
C GLU A 201 -4.80 -8.87 24.24
N GLU A 202 -3.56 -8.84 24.70
CA GLU A 202 -2.39 -9.12 23.87
C GLU A 202 -2.12 -10.63 23.78
N ASP A 203 -1.53 -11.03 22.65
CA ASP A 203 -1.07 -12.40 22.43
C ASP A 203 0.46 -12.48 22.29
N ALA A 204 0.98 -13.56 21.71
CA ALA A 204 2.42 -13.73 21.51
C ALA A 204 3.02 -12.69 20.54
N PHE A 205 2.23 -12.21 19.56
CA PHE A 205 2.69 -11.33 18.48
C PHE A 205 2.13 -9.91 18.59
N ARG A 206 0.83 -9.77 18.88
CA ARG A 206 0.19 -8.47 19.09
C ARG A 206 0.42 -8.00 20.51
N LYS A 207 1.32 -7.03 20.70
CA LYS A 207 1.79 -6.56 22.02
C LYS A 207 1.48 -5.10 22.25
N LYS A 208 1.21 -4.73 23.50
CA LYS A 208 1.11 -3.33 23.90
C LYS A 208 2.52 -2.71 23.89
N GLY A 209 2.67 -1.59 23.22
CA GLY A 209 3.95 -0.93 23.01
C GLY A 209 3.81 0.55 22.66
N PRO A 210 4.91 1.24 22.33
CA PRO A 210 4.89 2.65 21.96
C PRO A 210 4.15 2.85 20.63
N SER A 211 2.84 3.13 20.71
CA SER A 211 2.01 3.40 19.56
C SER A 211 2.34 4.77 18.96
N LYS A 212 2.61 4.82 17.64
CA LYS A 212 2.77 6.10 16.91
C LYS A 212 1.47 6.90 16.81
N GLU A 213 0.34 6.31 17.22
CA GLU A 213 -1.00 6.93 17.21
C GLU A 213 -1.54 7.20 18.62
N ASN A 214 -0.69 7.04 19.65
CA ASN A 214 -1.05 7.24 21.06
C ASN A 214 -2.25 6.37 21.51
N ARG A 215 -2.36 5.14 20.98
CA ARG A 215 -3.39 4.17 21.37
C ARG A 215 -2.84 3.17 22.40
N HIS A 216 -3.73 2.62 23.22
CA HIS A 216 -3.41 1.58 24.22
C HIS A 216 -3.69 0.16 23.72
N ASP A 217 -4.27 0.05 22.52
CA ASP A 217 -4.55 -1.25 21.89
C ASP A 217 -3.24 -1.98 21.59
N PRO A 218 -3.24 -3.33 21.59
CA PRO A 218 -2.11 -4.11 21.11
C PRO A 218 -1.74 -3.74 19.67
N ILE A 219 -0.45 -3.67 19.42
CA ILE A 219 0.11 -3.28 18.11
C ILE A 219 1.07 -4.34 17.58
N ILE A 220 1.31 -4.31 16.29
CA ILE A 220 2.48 -4.91 15.64
C ILE A 220 3.32 -3.82 15.03
N GLY A 221 4.64 -4.03 14.98
CA GLY A 221 5.56 -3.20 14.22
C GLY A 221 5.72 -3.71 12.79
N GLN A 222 5.97 -2.80 11.87
CA GLN A 222 6.36 -3.08 10.50
C GLN A 222 7.56 -2.23 10.12
N SER A 223 8.62 -2.85 9.63
CA SER A 223 9.69 -2.16 8.92
C SER A 223 9.47 -2.22 7.42
N LEU A 224 9.96 -1.22 6.71
CA LEU A 224 10.00 -1.14 5.26
C LEU A 224 11.38 -0.69 4.82
N LEU A 225 11.92 -1.36 3.81
CA LEU A 225 13.16 -0.99 3.14
C LEU A 225 12.83 -0.64 1.69
N LEU A 226 13.27 0.53 1.22
CA LEU A 226 13.20 0.94 -0.19
C LEU A 226 14.62 1.00 -0.77
N ASP A 227 14.74 0.71 -2.06
CA ASP A 227 15.97 0.90 -2.81
C ASP A 227 16.20 2.38 -3.21
N ALA A 228 17.28 2.66 -3.93
CA ALA A 228 17.62 4.02 -4.37
C ALA A 228 16.57 4.63 -5.32
N ASP A 229 15.82 3.80 -6.04
CA ASP A 229 14.72 4.21 -6.92
C ASP A 229 13.36 4.35 -6.19
N MET A 230 13.37 4.29 -4.85
CA MET A 230 12.18 4.37 -3.99
C MET A 230 11.18 3.21 -4.16
N LEU A 231 11.62 2.11 -4.75
CA LEU A 231 10.81 0.91 -4.87
C LEU A 231 10.93 0.06 -3.59
N PRO A 232 9.81 -0.46 -3.04
CA PRO A 232 9.87 -1.35 -1.90
C PRO A 232 10.70 -2.60 -2.21
N LEU A 233 11.60 -2.93 -1.30
CA LEU A 233 12.56 -4.02 -1.43
C LEU A 233 12.33 -5.11 -0.39
N ASP A 234 11.99 -4.74 0.84
CA ASP A 234 11.74 -5.67 1.92
C ASP A 234 10.76 -5.12 2.95
N MET A 235 10.10 -6.01 3.65
CA MET A 235 9.15 -5.74 4.72
C MET A 235 9.33 -6.79 5.82
N GLU A 236 9.37 -6.34 7.08
CA GLU A 236 9.37 -7.23 8.24
C GLU A 236 8.26 -6.85 9.20
N LEU A 237 7.56 -7.84 9.73
CA LEU A 237 6.57 -7.68 10.78
C LEU A 237 7.11 -8.22 12.10
N TYR A 238 6.89 -7.49 13.20
CA TYR A 238 7.47 -7.84 14.50
C TYR A 238 6.52 -7.45 15.66
N PRO A 239 6.69 -8.07 16.84
CA PRO A 239 5.89 -7.75 18.01
C PRO A 239 5.96 -6.27 18.40
N GLY A 240 4.81 -5.69 18.77
CA GLY A 240 4.67 -4.24 19.00
C GLY A 240 5.46 -3.66 20.16
N ASN A 241 5.99 -4.48 21.06
CA ASN A 241 6.82 -4.08 22.18
C ASN A 241 8.32 -4.14 21.89
N GLU A 242 8.72 -4.56 20.69
CA GLU A 242 10.13 -4.64 20.31
C GLU A 242 10.70 -3.29 19.83
N SER A 243 12.01 -3.15 19.99
CA SER A 243 12.73 -1.96 19.51
C SER A 243 12.94 -2.00 17.99
N GLU A 244 12.66 -0.89 17.31
CA GLU A 244 12.85 -0.74 15.86
C GLU A 244 14.33 -0.79 15.43
N LYS A 245 15.27 -0.44 16.34
CA LYS A 245 16.70 -0.24 16.02
C LYS A 245 17.42 -1.46 15.47
N PRO A 246 17.21 -2.69 15.96
CA PRO A 246 17.86 -3.88 15.39
C PRO A 246 17.43 -4.19 13.97
N TYR A 247 16.18 -3.88 13.62
CA TYR A 247 15.62 -4.23 12.31
C TYR A 247 16.35 -3.53 11.16
N LEU A 248 16.83 -2.30 11.33
CA LEU A 248 17.65 -1.63 10.30
C LEU A 248 18.86 -2.48 9.91
N ARG A 249 19.64 -2.96 10.90
CA ARG A 249 20.85 -3.75 10.65
C ARG A 249 20.54 -5.06 9.95
N ASN A 250 19.59 -5.78 10.53
CA ASN A 250 19.22 -7.12 10.06
C ASN A 250 18.68 -7.06 8.63
N ARG A 251 17.82 -6.09 8.31
CA ARG A 251 17.25 -5.97 6.96
C ARG A 251 18.27 -5.56 5.91
N ILE A 252 19.20 -4.69 6.25
CA ILE A 252 20.31 -4.33 5.33
C ILE A 252 21.23 -5.54 5.09
N GLU A 253 21.57 -6.30 6.13
CA GLU A 253 22.38 -7.50 6.01
C GLU A 253 21.69 -8.57 5.15
N ASP A 254 20.41 -8.83 5.43
CA ASP A 254 19.59 -9.76 4.64
C ASP A 254 19.49 -9.32 3.18
N MET A 255 19.24 -8.05 2.91
CA MET A 255 19.19 -7.49 1.57
C MET A 255 20.50 -7.73 0.82
N LYS A 256 21.63 -7.44 1.45
CA LYS A 256 22.96 -7.66 0.83
C LYS A 256 23.19 -9.15 0.55
N THR A 257 22.87 -10.01 1.48
CA THR A 257 23.03 -11.47 1.35
C THR A 257 22.15 -12.04 0.24
N LYS A 258 20.86 -11.73 0.26
CA LYS A 258 19.87 -12.27 -0.68
C LYS A 258 20.09 -11.79 -2.12
N ASN A 259 20.59 -10.56 -2.30
CA ASN A 259 20.84 -9.98 -3.62
C ASN A 259 22.32 -10.02 -4.03
N ASN A 260 23.18 -10.76 -3.31
CA ASN A 260 24.62 -10.86 -3.55
C ASN A 260 25.33 -9.49 -3.67
N VAL A 261 24.90 -8.51 -2.87
CA VAL A 261 25.49 -7.16 -2.88
C VAL A 261 26.81 -7.18 -2.11
N THR A 262 27.93 -7.18 -2.84
CA THR A 262 29.27 -7.11 -2.25
C THR A 262 29.75 -5.67 -2.09
N GLY A 263 29.08 -4.71 -2.70
CA GLY A 263 29.40 -3.30 -2.67
C GLY A 263 28.94 -2.60 -1.39
N ARG A 264 29.35 -1.34 -1.28
CA ARG A 264 28.98 -0.43 -0.20
C ARG A 264 27.55 0.07 -0.41
N VAL A 265 26.74 0.05 0.64
CA VAL A 265 25.38 0.57 0.67
C VAL A 265 25.32 1.80 1.58
N ILE A 266 24.61 2.85 1.19
CA ILE A 266 24.35 4.00 2.04
C ILE A 266 22.99 3.80 2.73
N GLN A 267 23.00 3.65 4.04
CA GLN A 267 21.80 3.46 4.86
C GLN A 267 21.22 4.82 5.23
N ILE A 268 19.96 5.09 4.88
CA ILE A 268 19.28 6.35 5.20
C ILE A 268 18.10 6.06 6.12
N ALA A 269 18.11 6.71 7.30
CA ALA A 269 17.07 6.50 8.31
C ALA A 269 16.84 7.73 9.19
N ASP A 270 15.67 7.79 9.84
CA ASP A 270 15.32 8.90 10.72
C ASP A 270 16.00 8.79 12.11
N LYS A 271 15.86 9.84 12.90
CA LYS A 271 16.46 10.03 14.25
C LYS A 271 16.15 8.90 15.23
N GLY A 272 15.00 8.23 15.12
CA GLY A 272 14.63 7.09 15.97
C GLY A 272 15.58 5.91 15.82
N LEU A 273 16.17 5.73 14.64
CA LEU A 273 17.07 4.64 14.28
C LEU A 273 18.55 5.00 14.43
N ASN A 274 18.86 6.28 14.65
CA ASN A 274 20.23 6.75 14.89
C ASN A 274 20.70 6.33 16.28
N CYS A 275 21.55 5.33 16.33
CA CYS A 275 22.22 4.89 17.56
C CYS A 275 23.63 4.39 17.24
N ALA A 276 24.52 4.42 18.27
CA ALA A 276 25.90 4.01 18.11
C ALA A 276 26.06 2.59 17.54
N ARG A 277 25.17 1.65 17.93
CA ARG A 277 25.23 0.27 17.44
C ARG A 277 24.91 0.17 15.93
N ASN A 278 23.95 0.98 15.42
CA ASN A 278 23.65 1.01 13.98
C ASN A 278 24.79 1.65 13.18
N ILE A 279 25.41 2.72 13.70
CA ILE A 279 26.59 3.33 13.10
C ILE A 279 27.76 2.33 13.09
N TYR A 280 27.97 1.60 14.19
CA TYR A 280 29.01 0.57 14.27
C TYR A 280 28.81 -0.53 13.22
N ALA A 281 27.59 -1.05 13.14
CA ALA A 281 27.24 -2.09 12.16
C ALA A 281 27.49 -1.61 10.72
N ALA A 282 27.04 -0.41 10.38
CA ALA A 282 27.27 0.15 9.05
C ALA A 282 28.78 0.28 8.74
N VAL A 283 29.53 0.98 9.58
CA VAL A 283 30.91 1.39 9.25
C VAL A 283 31.94 0.30 9.54
N LYS A 284 31.78 -0.45 10.64
CA LYS A 284 32.82 -1.40 11.12
C LYS A 284 32.54 -2.84 10.72
N GLU A 285 31.27 -3.26 10.65
CA GLU A 285 30.91 -4.63 10.28
C GLU A 285 30.66 -4.78 8.79
N ALA A 286 29.84 -3.89 8.19
CA ALA A 286 29.41 -4.01 6.80
C ALA A 286 30.23 -3.18 5.80
N ASN A 287 31.12 -2.29 6.25
CA ASN A 287 31.82 -1.30 5.43
C ASN A 287 30.85 -0.43 4.59
N ASP A 288 29.69 -0.13 5.16
CA ASP A 288 28.63 0.66 4.55
C ASP A 288 28.73 2.14 4.93
N GLY A 289 27.99 2.98 4.21
CA GLY A 289 27.77 4.36 4.58
C GLY A 289 26.45 4.56 5.33
N TYR A 290 26.30 5.74 5.92
CA TYR A 290 25.04 6.14 6.50
C TYR A 290 24.76 7.63 6.33
N ILE A 291 23.47 7.98 6.30
CA ILE A 291 22.95 9.35 6.42
C ILE A 291 21.78 9.25 7.41
N PHE A 292 22.00 9.68 8.65
CA PHE A 292 21.00 9.64 9.70
C PHE A 292 20.64 11.03 10.18
N SER A 293 19.40 11.25 10.58
CA SER A 293 19.04 12.41 11.37
C SER A 293 19.43 12.20 12.82
N LYS A 294 19.87 13.25 13.51
CA LYS A 294 20.18 13.24 14.93
C LYS A 294 19.31 14.27 15.64
N SER A 295 18.67 13.89 16.75
CA SER A 295 17.84 14.81 17.51
C SER A 295 18.67 15.96 18.08
N VAL A 296 18.25 17.18 17.86
CA VAL A 296 18.85 18.40 18.45
C VAL A 296 18.36 18.69 19.87
N HIS A 297 17.40 17.90 20.37
CA HIS A 297 16.76 18.09 21.67
C HIS A 297 17.28 17.12 22.74
N GLY A 298 17.12 17.52 24.00
CA GLY A 298 17.40 16.69 25.16
C GLY A 298 18.89 16.38 25.36
N LYS A 299 19.19 15.15 25.77
CA LYS A 299 20.57 14.69 26.07
C LYS A 299 21.31 14.09 24.86
N ASN A 300 20.71 14.14 23.65
CA ASN A 300 21.28 13.54 22.45
C ASN A 300 22.50 14.31 21.91
N LEU A 301 22.64 15.59 22.28
CA LEU A 301 23.77 16.44 21.96
C LEU A 301 24.43 16.94 23.26
N SER A 302 25.73 17.04 23.23
CA SER A 302 26.49 17.77 24.26
C SER A 302 26.17 19.27 24.20
N ASP A 303 26.45 20.00 25.26
CA ASP A 303 26.26 21.45 25.31
C ASP A 303 27.10 22.18 24.25
N MET A 304 28.26 21.65 23.91
CA MET A 304 29.14 22.18 22.87
C MET A 304 28.46 21.98 21.48
N GLU A 305 27.92 20.80 21.21
CA GLU A 305 27.20 20.54 19.96
C GLU A 305 25.92 21.41 19.85
N LYS A 306 25.17 21.58 20.94
CA LYS A 306 23.99 22.47 20.97
C LYS A 306 24.36 23.92 20.66
N LYS A 307 25.45 24.41 21.26
CA LYS A 307 25.99 25.74 20.96
C LYS A 307 26.39 25.85 19.50
N TRP A 308 27.11 24.87 18.94
CA TRP A 308 27.50 24.86 17.54
C TRP A 308 26.26 24.89 16.61
N VAL A 309 25.21 24.10 16.89
CA VAL A 309 23.98 24.12 16.11
C VAL A 309 23.38 25.53 16.03
N LEU A 310 23.35 26.27 17.13
CA LEU A 310 22.71 27.59 17.26
C LEU A 310 23.60 28.78 16.84
N LEU A 311 24.93 28.57 16.69
CA LEU A 311 25.86 29.68 16.37
C LEU A 311 25.45 30.38 15.06
N ALA A 312 25.42 31.70 15.14
CA ALA A 312 25.23 32.58 13.98
C ALA A 312 26.45 32.53 13.03
N ASP A 313 26.35 33.25 11.90
CA ASP A 313 27.46 33.42 10.97
C ASP A 313 28.67 34.10 11.67
N ASP A 314 29.81 33.42 11.64
CA ASP A 314 31.09 33.96 11.98
C ASP A 314 32.18 33.42 11.03
N THR A 315 33.44 33.78 11.24
CA THR A 315 34.56 33.36 10.38
C THR A 315 34.74 31.84 10.29
N ASN A 316 34.25 31.07 11.28
CA ASN A 316 34.35 29.63 11.36
C ASN A 316 33.04 28.88 11.13
N ASN A 317 31.91 29.60 11.06
CA ASN A 317 30.57 29.04 10.94
C ASN A 317 29.74 29.77 9.87
N VAL A 318 30.09 29.54 8.60
CA VAL A 318 29.41 30.19 7.48
C VAL A 318 28.15 29.41 7.11
N TRP A 319 27.00 30.10 7.15
CA TRP A 319 25.74 29.55 6.69
C TRP A 319 25.57 29.76 5.19
N THR A 320 25.42 28.67 4.46
CA THR A 320 24.99 28.71 3.04
C THR A 320 23.49 28.82 2.97
N THR A 321 22.97 29.80 2.21
CA THR A 321 21.54 30.03 2.03
C THR A 321 21.08 29.45 0.69
N VAL A 322 20.04 28.62 0.74
CA VAL A 322 19.36 28.07 -0.44
C VAL A 322 18.01 28.77 -0.61
N LYS A 323 17.78 29.35 -1.79
CA LYS A 323 16.56 30.07 -2.15
C LYS A 323 15.72 29.26 -3.15
N ASP A 324 14.42 29.50 -3.15
CA ASP A 324 13.51 29.00 -4.19
C ASP A 324 13.58 29.84 -5.47
N GLU A 325 12.81 29.46 -6.50
CA GLU A 325 12.76 30.16 -7.78
C GLU A 325 12.23 31.61 -7.67
N LYS A 326 11.50 31.92 -6.59
CA LYS A 326 10.96 33.24 -6.28
C LYS A 326 11.89 34.09 -5.40
N GLY A 327 13.07 33.54 -5.04
CA GLY A 327 14.08 34.22 -4.22
C GLY A 327 13.84 34.12 -2.71
N HIS A 328 12.81 33.41 -2.24
CA HIS A 328 12.59 33.20 -0.81
C HIS A 328 13.57 32.17 -0.24
N VAL A 329 13.97 32.35 1.01
CA VAL A 329 14.84 31.41 1.71
C VAL A 329 14.08 30.09 1.94
N LYS A 330 14.50 29.04 1.25
CA LYS A 330 13.98 27.69 1.43
C LYS A 330 14.56 27.06 2.70
N TYR A 331 15.87 27.10 2.83
CA TYR A 331 16.61 26.69 4.04
C TYR A 331 18.02 27.26 4.03
N ARG A 332 18.67 27.24 5.19
CA ARG A 332 20.10 27.53 5.36
C ARG A 332 20.77 26.29 5.91
N TYR A 333 22.05 26.09 5.60
CA TYR A 333 22.84 24.99 6.17
C TYR A 333 24.26 25.42 6.46
N LYS A 334 24.88 24.73 7.41
CA LYS A 334 26.32 24.72 7.67
C LYS A 334 26.79 23.31 7.94
N GLU A 335 28.07 23.06 7.76
CA GLU A 335 28.65 21.73 7.92
C GLU A 335 29.98 21.76 8.67
N CYS A 336 30.33 20.63 9.27
CA CYS A 336 31.67 20.36 9.76
C CYS A 336 32.03 18.89 9.49
N VAL A 337 33.32 18.61 9.42
CA VAL A 337 33.87 17.25 9.35
C VAL A 337 34.86 17.11 10.49
N ASP A 338 34.68 16.08 11.33
CA ASP A 338 35.53 15.81 12.47
C ASP A 338 35.49 14.32 12.85
N ASP A 339 36.33 13.91 13.76
CA ASP A 339 36.37 12.58 14.35
C ASP A 339 35.45 12.51 15.57
N PHE A 340 34.33 11.74 15.45
CA PHE A 340 33.38 11.58 16.52
C PHE A 340 33.47 10.21 17.19
N LYS A 341 33.46 10.22 18.51
CA LYS A 341 33.58 9.02 19.34
C LYS A 341 32.23 8.50 19.75
N TYR A 342 32.06 7.20 19.62
CA TYR A 342 30.86 6.47 19.98
C TYR A 342 31.18 5.29 20.90
N LYS A 343 30.17 4.87 21.69
CA LYS A 343 30.24 3.68 22.54
C LYS A 343 28.98 2.85 22.36
N CYS A 344 29.15 1.55 22.18
CA CYS A 344 28.02 0.63 22.14
C CYS A 344 28.42 -0.77 22.58
N LYS A 345 27.44 -1.56 23.01
CA LYS A 345 27.60 -3.01 23.10
C LYS A 345 27.48 -3.60 21.70
N VAL A 346 28.43 -4.39 21.27
CA VAL A 346 28.43 -5.04 19.95
C VAL A 346 27.49 -6.23 19.96
N SER A 347 27.54 -7.04 21.02
CA SER A 347 26.58 -8.12 21.30
C SER A 347 25.77 -7.83 22.58
N PRO A 348 24.52 -8.31 22.69
CA PRO A 348 23.76 -8.25 23.94
C PRO A 348 24.48 -8.92 25.14
N GLU A 349 25.31 -9.92 24.86
CA GLU A 349 26.06 -10.69 25.84
C GLU A 349 27.35 -9.97 26.32
N ASP A 350 27.76 -8.90 25.63
CA ASP A 350 28.94 -8.16 25.96
C ASP A 350 28.80 -7.44 27.32
N ASN A 351 29.78 -7.68 28.21
CA ASN A 351 29.83 -7.01 29.50
C ASN A 351 30.41 -5.59 29.41
N LYS A 352 31.12 -5.27 28.33
CA LYS A 352 31.77 -3.98 28.12
C LYS A 352 31.30 -3.33 26.83
N GLU A 353 31.22 -2.00 26.85
CA GLU A 353 30.96 -1.22 25.65
C GLU A 353 32.26 -1.10 24.84
N THR A 354 32.14 -1.25 23.52
CA THR A 354 33.21 -0.99 22.56
C THR A 354 33.21 0.49 22.20
N GLU A 355 34.36 1.14 22.38
CA GLU A 355 34.56 2.51 21.93
C GLU A 355 35.14 2.51 20.51
N PHE A 356 34.61 3.36 19.64
CA PHE A 356 35.08 3.50 18.27
C PHE A 356 34.97 4.94 17.80
N THR A 357 35.78 5.29 16.80
CA THR A 357 35.80 6.63 16.20
C THR A 357 35.35 6.52 14.74
N VAL A 358 34.56 7.50 14.30
CA VAL A 358 34.13 7.66 12.93
C VAL A 358 34.45 9.07 12.47
N LYS A 359 35.10 9.19 11.31
CA LYS A 359 35.21 10.47 10.62
C LYS A 359 33.85 10.78 9.99
N GLU A 360 33.21 11.79 10.52
CA GLU A 360 31.80 12.08 10.27
C GLU A 360 31.61 13.51 9.79
N LYS A 361 30.81 13.69 8.73
CA LYS A 361 30.29 15.00 8.33
C LYS A 361 28.98 15.25 9.05
N ARG A 362 28.84 16.42 9.65
CA ARG A 362 27.60 16.90 10.26
C ARG A 362 27.08 18.11 9.52
N ILE A 363 25.79 18.10 9.22
CA ILE A 363 25.11 19.14 8.46
C ILE A 363 23.93 19.61 9.30
N VAL A 364 24.00 20.85 9.77
CA VAL A 364 22.87 21.52 10.41
C VAL A 364 22.10 22.25 9.33
N THR A 365 20.80 22.06 9.31
CA THR A 365 19.89 22.81 8.45
C THR A 365 18.91 23.62 9.28
N TYR A 366 18.53 24.80 8.80
CA TYR A 366 17.50 25.65 9.39
C TYR A 366 16.48 26.04 8.32
N ASN A 367 15.22 25.70 8.54
CA ASN A 367 14.11 26.03 7.64
C ASN A 367 13.17 27.03 8.35
N PRO A 368 13.08 28.31 7.89
CA PRO A 368 12.26 29.33 8.54
C PRO A 368 10.75 29.00 8.54
N SER A 369 10.25 28.41 7.46
CA SER A 369 8.83 28.05 7.33
C SER A 369 8.48 26.92 8.31
N LEU A 370 9.35 25.90 8.40
CA LEU A 370 9.22 24.81 9.37
C LEU A 370 9.30 25.34 10.81
N ALA A 371 10.24 26.25 11.10
CA ALA A 371 10.38 26.89 12.41
C ALA A 371 9.09 27.60 12.82
N SER A 372 8.50 28.39 11.91
CA SER A 372 7.25 29.09 12.18
C SER A 372 6.09 28.11 12.46
N LYS A 373 6.00 27.03 11.67
CA LYS A 373 4.98 25.99 11.87
C LYS A 373 5.14 25.30 13.22
N GLN A 374 6.35 24.82 13.53
CA GLN A 374 6.63 24.11 14.79
C GLN A 374 6.40 25.01 16.02
N LYS A 375 6.84 26.29 15.97
CA LYS A 375 6.56 27.24 17.05
C LYS A 375 5.06 27.42 17.30
N LYS A 376 4.26 27.55 16.23
CA LYS A 376 2.79 27.65 16.34
C LYS A 376 2.19 26.38 16.96
N GLU A 377 2.67 25.20 16.57
CA GLU A 377 2.21 23.92 17.12
C GLU A 377 2.55 23.79 18.61
N ILE A 378 3.79 24.13 19.00
CA ILE A 378 4.22 24.14 20.41
C ILE A 378 3.33 25.09 21.22
N MET A 379 3.13 26.33 20.76
CA MET A 379 2.30 27.30 21.48
C MET A 379 0.84 26.85 21.60
N LYS A 380 0.26 26.25 20.58
CA LYS A 380 -1.09 25.65 20.67
C LYS A 380 -1.16 24.51 21.69
N MET A 381 -0.11 23.66 21.79
CA MET A 381 -0.05 22.61 22.80
C MET A 381 0.03 23.22 24.21
N VAL A 382 0.87 24.24 24.39
CA VAL A 382 1.01 24.96 25.68
C VAL A 382 -0.32 25.59 26.10
N GLU A 383 -0.98 26.31 25.20
CA GLU A 383 -2.29 26.93 25.45
C GLU A 383 -3.36 25.90 25.87
N ARG A 384 -3.39 24.74 25.19
CA ARG A 384 -4.30 23.64 25.58
C ARG A 384 -4.00 23.11 26.98
N LEU A 385 -2.70 23.03 27.34
CA LEU A 385 -2.27 22.58 28.66
C LEU A 385 -2.62 23.59 29.74
N GLU A 386 -2.41 24.89 29.52
CA GLU A 386 -2.79 25.95 30.45
C GLU A 386 -4.29 25.89 30.78
N ASN A 387 -5.12 25.68 29.77
CA ASN A 387 -6.56 25.53 29.94
C ASN A 387 -6.96 24.25 30.70
N LYS A 388 -6.21 23.14 30.54
CA LYS A 388 -6.48 21.85 31.20
C LYS A 388 -5.90 21.79 32.63
N ILE A 389 -4.73 22.36 32.87
CA ILE A 389 -4.06 22.37 34.20
C ILE A 389 -4.93 23.10 35.25
N THR A 390 -5.82 24.00 34.84
CA THR A 390 -6.77 24.70 35.72
C THR A 390 -7.89 23.77 36.22
N TYR A 391 -8.12 22.61 35.60
CA TYR A 391 -9.09 21.59 36.02
C TYR A 391 -8.38 20.39 36.65
N LYS A 392 -8.69 20.05 37.86
CA LYS A 392 -7.99 19.24 38.86
C LYS A 392 -7.63 17.77 38.54
N GLU A 393 -7.92 17.23 37.34
CA GLU A 393 -7.62 15.83 36.99
C GLU A 393 -7.17 15.75 35.53
N VAL A 394 -5.87 15.92 35.29
CA VAL A 394 -5.30 15.68 33.97
C VAL A 394 -4.70 14.27 33.94
N ILE A 395 -5.34 13.36 33.27
CA ILE A 395 -4.86 12.01 33.06
C ILE A 395 -3.79 12.07 31.95
N ARG A 396 -2.63 11.45 32.18
CA ARG A 396 -1.50 11.40 31.22
C ARG A 396 -1.92 10.92 29.81
N GLU A 397 -2.93 10.07 29.78
CA GLU A 397 -3.54 9.50 28.57
C GLU A 397 -4.22 10.54 27.68
N GLU A 398 -4.75 11.63 28.26
CA GLU A 398 -5.42 12.69 27.50
C GLU A 398 -4.47 13.72 26.88
N LEU A 399 -3.21 13.76 27.32
CA LEU A 399 -2.25 14.78 26.90
C LEU A 399 -1.49 14.42 25.63
N GLY A 400 -1.43 13.14 25.25
CA GLY A 400 -0.68 12.69 24.08
C GLY A 400 0.75 13.27 24.06
N ASP A 401 1.20 13.80 22.91
CA ASP A 401 2.53 14.41 22.77
C ASP A 401 2.79 15.64 23.64
N ALA A 402 1.74 16.27 24.19
CA ALA A 402 1.88 17.41 25.05
C ALA A 402 2.39 17.06 26.47
N VAL A 403 2.36 15.77 26.85
CA VAL A 403 2.88 15.26 28.13
C VAL A 403 4.32 15.72 28.41
N LYS A 404 5.15 15.85 27.38
CA LYS A 404 6.55 16.30 27.51
C LYS A 404 6.71 17.73 28.06
N TYR A 405 5.65 18.53 28.02
CA TYR A 405 5.64 19.91 28.53
C TYR A 405 5.05 20.02 29.94
N VAL A 406 4.75 18.93 30.60
CA VAL A 406 4.17 18.90 31.95
C VAL A 406 5.12 18.23 32.93
N ASN A 407 5.40 18.90 34.05
CA ASN A 407 6.04 18.28 35.21
C ASN A 407 4.94 17.67 36.09
N LEU A 408 5.07 16.38 36.39
CA LEU A 408 4.19 15.63 37.28
C LEU A 408 4.91 15.38 38.59
N GLU A 409 4.46 16.00 39.69
CA GLU A 409 4.96 15.73 41.04
C GLU A 409 3.91 15.01 41.85
N ALA A 410 4.23 13.79 42.31
CA ALA A 410 3.40 13.07 43.27
C ALA A 410 3.72 13.56 44.69
N LYS A 411 2.75 14.17 45.38
CA LYS A 411 2.88 14.55 46.81
C LYS A 411 2.04 13.58 47.65
N THR A 412 2.70 12.80 48.49
CA THR A 412 2.06 11.99 49.52
C THR A 412 1.67 12.90 50.70
N ILE A 413 0.40 12.92 51.07
CA ILE A 413 -0.05 13.48 52.35
C ILE A 413 -0.31 12.25 53.23
N GLU A 414 0.27 12.25 54.46
CA GLU A 414 0.12 11.15 55.38
C GLU A 414 -1.35 10.71 55.51
N GLY A 415 -1.62 9.46 55.07
CA GLY A 415 -2.91 8.80 55.26
C GLY A 415 -3.97 8.95 54.16
N GLU A 416 -3.75 9.70 53.07
CA GLU A 416 -4.74 9.88 52.00
C GLU A 416 -4.15 10.01 50.59
N LYS A 417 -5.01 9.79 49.57
CA LYS A 417 -4.76 9.74 48.13
C LYS A 417 -3.64 10.67 47.61
N VAL A 418 -2.74 10.13 46.83
CA VAL A 418 -1.69 10.86 46.10
C VAL A 418 -2.31 12.00 45.28
N LYS A 419 -1.97 13.25 45.61
CA LYS A 419 -2.33 14.40 44.78
C LYS A 419 -1.19 14.64 43.77
N ILE A 420 -1.51 14.60 42.49
CA ILE A 420 -0.58 14.93 41.44
C ILE A 420 -0.64 16.44 41.20
N ALA A 421 0.47 17.13 41.50
CA ALA A 421 0.64 18.53 41.12
C ALA A 421 1.20 18.62 39.69
N THR A 422 0.53 19.32 38.83
CA THR A 422 0.96 19.55 37.43
C THR A 422 1.45 20.98 37.26
N SER A 423 2.61 21.15 36.62
CA SER A 423 3.13 22.48 36.23
C SER A 423 3.73 22.40 34.82
N LEU A 424 3.75 23.54 34.12
CA LEU A 424 4.40 23.63 32.82
C LEU A 424 5.92 23.51 32.94
N ASN A 425 6.51 22.67 32.13
CA ASN A 425 7.97 22.56 32.00
C ASN A 425 8.49 23.65 31.07
N LYS A 426 8.72 24.85 31.63
CA LYS A 426 9.17 26.01 30.88
C LYS A 426 10.51 25.80 30.18
N ASP A 427 11.45 25.06 30.82
CA ASP A 427 12.77 24.79 30.24
C ASP A 427 12.63 23.95 28.97
N LYS A 428 11.78 22.91 29.00
CA LYS A 428 11.50 22.08 27.83
C LYS A 428 10.79 22.83 26.72
N ILE A 429 9.83 23.71 27.07
CA ILE A 429 9.14 24.56 26.09
C ILE A 429 10.15 25.50 25.41
N ASN A 430 11.01 26.18 26.19
CA ASN A 430 12.02 27.08 25.66
C ASN A 430 13.07 26.33 24.80
N GLU A 431 13.51 25.14 25.20
CA GLU A 431 14.39 24.31 24.39
C GLU A 431 13.76 24.01 23.04
N ASP A 432 12.51 23.50 23.00
CA ASP A 432 11.82 23.13 21.77
C ASP A 432 11.53 24.37 20.88
N LEU A 433 11.22 25.53 21.45
CA LEU A 433 11.06 26.78 20.71
C LEU A 433 12.38 27.28 20.11
N THR A 434 13.50 27.10 20.83
CA THR A 434 14.84 27.51 20.40
C THR A 434 15.33 26.69 19.21
N PHE A 435 15.12 25.37 19.25
CA PHE A 435 15.53 24.46 18.19
C PHE A 435 14.48 24.26 17.08
N ALA A 436 13.35 24.97 17.14
CA ALA A 436 12.33 24.90 16.09
C ALA A 436 12.91 25.27 14.72
N GLY A 437 12.70 24.42 13.72
CA GLY A 437 13.20 24.58 12.36
C GLY A 437 14.61 24.06 12.12
N TYR A 438 15.33 23.65 13.16
CA TYR A 438 16.66 23.02 13.04
C TYR A 438 16.54 21.51 12.84
N ASN A 439 17.41 20.99 11.97
CA ASN A 439 17.64 19.55 11.81
C ASN A 439 19.15 19.31 11.70
N LEU A 440 19.63 18.20 12.28
CA LEU A 440 21.02 17.78 12.23
C LEU A 440 21.11 16.44 11.52
N LEU A 441 21.83 16.42 10.40
CA LEU A 441 22.20 15.20 9.70
C LEU A 441 23.64 14.82 10.07
N VAL A 442 23.87 13.53 10.23
CA VAL A 442 25.17 12.92 10.51
C VAL A 442 25.45 11.84 9.47
N THR A 443 26.66 11.82 8.93
CA THR A 443 26.95 10.93 7.81
C THR A 443 28.44 10.57 7.70
N SER A 444 28.70 9.34 7.26
CA SER A 444 30.05 8.90 6.84
C SER A 444 30.45 9.36 5.44
N GLU A 445 29.53 9.98 4.68
CA GLU A 445 29.75 10.43 3.29
C GLU A 445 30.44 11.80 3.29
N ILE A 446 31.70 11.83 3.73
CA ILE A 446 32.46 13.08 3.95
C ILE A 446 32.80 13.81 2.64
N ASP A 447 32.92 13.07 1.53
CA ASP A 447 33.29 13.61 0.21
C ASP A 447 32.10 14.15 -0.58
N LYS A 448 30.87 13.80 -0.17
CA LYS A 448 29.65 14.27 -0.83
C LYS A 448 29.30 15.70 -0.38
N GLU A 449 28.75 16.48 -1.30
CA GLU A 449 28.27 17.83 -0.97
C GLU A 449 27.07 17.80 0.00
N ALA A 450 27.02 18.78 0.92
CA ALA A 450 25.91 18.88 1.88
C ALA A 450 24.53 18.92 1.21
N ARG A 451 24.41 19.54 0.03
CA ARG A 451 23.14 19.58 -0.72
C ARG A 451 22.73 18.21 -1.26
N GLU A 452 23.69 17.40 -1.69
CA GLU A 452 23.43 16.03 -2.16
C GLU A 452 22.94 15.17 -0.98
N ILE A 453 23.64 15.23 0.16
CA ILE A 453 23.25 14.53 1.40
C ILE A 453 21.85 14.97 1.85
N TYR A 454 21.59 16.28 1.83
CA TYR A 454 20.29 16.82 2.20
C TYR A 454 19.17 16.31 1.30
N ARG A 455 19.39 16.26 -0.03
CA ARG A 455 18.42 15.72 -0.99
C ARG A 455 18.19 14.23 -0.77
N ALA A 456 19.26 13.45 -0.60
CA ALA A 456 19.17 12.02 -0.34
C ALA A 456 18.37 11.76 0.95
N TYR A 457 18.68 12.48 2.04
CA TYR A 457 17.88 12.36 3.28
C TYR A 457 16.41 12.78 3.09
N HIS A 458 16.14 13.84 2.33
CA HIS A 458 14.78 14.31 2.11
C HIS A 458 13.91 13.30 1.36
N ASN A 459 14.49 12.44 0.54
CA ASN A 459 13.77 11.37 -0.13
C ASN A 459 13.15 10.36 0.86
N LEU A 460 13.55 10.39 2.13
CA LEU A 460 12.94 9.58 3.19
C LEU A 460 11.42 9.81 3.32
N TRP A 461 10.89 10.99 2.90
CA TRP A 461 9.46 11.22 2.86
C TRP A 461 8.68 10.22 1.98
N ARG A 462 9.33 9.60 1.00
CA ARG A 462 8.72 8.57 0.13
C ARG A 462 8.39 7.29 0.91
N ILE A 463 9.17 6.95 1.94
CA ILE A 463 8.83 5.80 2.80
C ILE A 463 7.66 6.13 3.72
N GLU A 464 7.61 7.37 4.24
CA GLU A 464 6.44 7.85 4.99
C GLU A 464 5.17 7.86 4.11
N GLN A 465 5.29 8.29 2.84
CA GLN A 465 4.22 8.21 1.86
C GLN A 465 3.80 6.75 1.61
N SER A 466 4.75 5.82 1.52
CA SER A 466 4.45 4.39 1.33
C SER A 466 3.65 3.82 2.51
N PHE A 467 4.02 4.14 3.75
CA PHE A 467 3.21 3.78 4.91
C PHE A 467 1.81 4.43 4.90
N ARG A 468 1.72 5.69 4.47
CA ARG A 468 0.42 6.36 4.34
C ARG A 468 -0.45 5.64 3.31
N ILE A 469 0.09 5.27 2.14
CA ILE A 469 -0.62 4.52 1.11
C ILE A 469 -1.09 3.17 1.65
N MET A 470 -0.22 2.42 2.34
CA MET A 470 -0.62 1.16 2.98
C MET A 470 -1.77 1.35 3.96
N LYS A 471 -1.73 2.41 4.80
CA LYS A 471 -2.74 2.67 5.82
C LYS A 471 -4.06 3.24 5.28
N THR A 472 -4.02 4.03 4.20
CA THR A 472 -5.19 4.76 3.69
C THR A 472 -5.72 4.21 2.37
N CYS A 473 -4.87 4.10 1.34
CA CYS A 473 -5.31 3.63 0.03
C CYS A 473 -5.51 2.12 -0.02
N LEU A 474 -4.63 1.37 0.63
CA LEU A 474 -4.70 -0.09 0.69
C LEU A 474 -5.39 -0.60 1.97
N GLU A 475 -5.81 0.29 2.87
CA GLU A 475 -6.50 -0.04 4.13
C GLU A 475 -5.88 -1.26 4.85
N ALA A 476 -4.55 -1.23 5.05
CA ALA A 476 -3.86 -2.26 5.82
C ALA A 476 -4.44 -2.44 7.22
N ARG A 477 -5.21 -1.46 7.69
CA ARG A 477 -5.96 -1.46 8.95
C ARG A 477 -7.38 -0.90 8.74
N PRO A 478 -8.38 -1.29 9.53
CA PRO A 478 -8.30 -2.28 10.62
C PRO A 478 -8.00 -3.68 10.09
N VAL A 479 -7.24 -4.47 10.89
CA VAL A 479 -6.88 -5.84 10.54
C VAL A 479 -7.96 -6.78 11.08
N TYR A 480 -8.66 -7.46 10.18
CA TYR A 480 -9.82 -8.32 10.48
C TYR A 480 -9.45 -9.81 10.63
N VAL A 481 -8.16 -10.13 10.69
CA VAL A 481 -7.66 -11.51 10.85
C VAL A 481 -6.85 -11.62 12.13
N SER A 482 -6.84 -12.78 12.78
CA SER A 482 -6.31 -12.96 14.13
C SER A 482 -5.11 -13.89 14.21
N GLU A 483 -5.02 -14.91 13.35
CA GLU A 483 -3.89 -15.82 13.34
C GLU A 483 -2.65 -15.16 12.74
N GLN A 484 -1.48 -15.43 13.30
CA GLN A 484 -0.23 -14.76 12.95
C GLN A 484 0.12 -14.92 11.47
N GLU A 485 0.03 -16.14 10.93
CA GLU A 485 0.29 -16.43 9.52
C GLU A 485 -0.72 -15.71 8.62
N THR A 486 -1.99 -15.64 9.04
CA THR A 486 -3.02 -14.91 8.29
C THR A 486 -2.78 -13.39 8.31
N ILE A 487 -2.25 -12.86 9.42
CA ILE A 487 -1.79 -11.46 9.51
C ILE A 487 -0.64 -11.23 8.52
N PHE A 488 0.36 -12.12 8.50
CA PHE A 488 1.49 -12.01 7.57
C PHE A 488 1.04 -12.06 6.10
N GLY A 489 0.13 -12.98 5.76
CA GLY A 489 -0.42 -13.06 4.42
C GLY A 489 -1.26 -11.84 4.02
N HIS A 490 -2.01 -11.26 4.97
CA HIS A 490 -2.73 -9.99 4.72
C HIS A 490 -1.74 -8.87 4.38
N PHE A 491 -0.68 -8.69 5.19
CA PHE A 491 0.33 -7.66 4.93
C PHE A 491 1.15 -7.93 3.67
N LEU A 492 1.37 -9.19 3.30
CA LEU A 492 1.99 -9.54 2.03
C LEU A 492 1.15 -9.05 0.84
N ILE A 493 -0.17 -9.25 0.85
CA ILE A 493 -1.07 -8.73 -0.21
C ILE A 493 -1.05 -7.21 -0.26
N VAL A 494 -1.05 -6.53 0.90
CA VAL A 494 -0.93 -5.06 0.97
C VAL A 494 0.43 -4.60 0.41
N TYR A 495 1.51 -5.30 0.74
CA TYR A 495 2.85 -5.02 0.23
C TYR A 495 2.93 -5.19 -1.30
N TYR A 496 2.35 -6.27 -1.85
CA TYR A 496 2.25 -6.46 -3.29
C TYR A 496 1.47 -5.32 -3.96
N GLY A 497 0.37 -4.89 -3.35
CA GLY A 497 -0.38 -3.71 -3.81
C GLY A 497 0.48 -2.46 -3.85
N LEU A 498 1.26 -2.20 -2.80
CA LEU A 498 2.19 -1.06 -2.74
C LEU A 498 3.25 -1.15 -3.85
N VAL A 499 3.92 -2.31 -3.98
CA VAL A 499 4.99 -2.52 -4.98
C VAL A 499 4.46 -2.28 -6.39
N ILE A 500 3.36 -2.91 -6.75
CA ILE A 500 2.76 -2.78 -8.09
C ILE A 500 2.36 -1.33 -8.39
N MET A 501 1.76 -0.64 -7.43
CA MET A 501 1.37 0.77 -7.61
C MET A 501 2.59 1.69 -7.73
N ARG A 502 3.69 1.41 -7.01
CA ARG A 502 4.96 2.15 -7.16
C ARG A 502 5.64 1.88 -8.50
N LEU A 503 5.58 0.64 -9.00
CA LEU A 503 6.08 0.32 -10.35
C LEU A 503 5.28 1.06 -11.43
N LEU A 504 3.95 1.11 -11.30
CA LEU A 504 3.13 1.93 -12.20
C LEU A 504 3.53 3.40 -12.14
N GLU A 505 3.62 3.98 -10.94
CA GLU A 505 3.99 5.39 -10.74
C GLU A 505 5.35 5.72 -11.34
N PHE A 506 6.41 4.94 -11.04
CA PHE A 506 7.79 5.30 -11.38
C PHE A 506 8.30 4.72 -12.70
N LYS A 507 7.87 3.50 -13.08
CA LYS A 507 8.42 2.82 -14.26
C LYS A 507 7.50 2.89 -15.48
N VAL A 508 6.21 3.14 -15.30
CA VAL A 508 5.25 3.29 -16.42
C VAL A 508 4.89 4.76 -16.64
N PHE A 509 4.62 5.49 -15.58
CA PHE A 509 4.16 6.89 -15.65
C PHE A 509 5.23 7.92 -15.28
N ASP A 510 6.49 7.53 -15.06
CA ASP A 510 7.65 8.41 -14.85
C ASP A 510 7.44 9.48 -13.76
N ASP A 511 6.69 9.15 -12.67
CA ASP A 511 6.26 10.08 -11.58
C ASP A 511 5.39 11.27 -12.07
N GLU A 512 4.84 11.18 -13.31
CA GLU A 512 3.98 12.24 -13.88
C GLU A 512 2.53 12.19 -13.37
N ILE A 513 2.10 11.03 -12.86
CA ILE A 513 0.77 10.81 -12.29
C ILE A 513 0.94 10.40 -10.83
N PRO A 514 0.47 11.24 -9.87
CA PRO A 514 0.51 10.87 -8.46
C PRO A 514 -0.18 9.53 -8.19
N ILE A 515 0.39 8.74 -7.29
CA ILE A 515 -0.09 7.38 -7.00
C ILE A 515 -1.56 7.36 -6.55
N GLU A 516 -2.01 8.37 -5.80
CA GLU A 516 -3.39 8.51 -5.37
C GLU A 516 -4.35 8.63 -6.59
N GLN A 517 -3.95 9.37 -7.63
CA GLN A 517 -4.74 9.50 -8.86
C GLN A 517 -4.76 8.21 -9.68
N LEU A 518 -3.71 7.38 -9.60
CA LEU A 518 -3.73 6.04 -10.19
C LEU A 518 -4.74 5.12 -9.47
N PHE A 519 -4.80 5.18 -8.13
CA PHE A 519 -5.82 4.48 -7.36
C PHE A 519 -7.23 4.92 -7.77
N ASP A 520 -7.47 6.23 -7.86
CA ASP A 520 -8.78 6.78 -8.26
C ASP A 520 -9.19 6.26 -9.65
N PHE A 521 -8.28 6.32 -10.63
CA PHE A 521 -8.55 5.79 -11.97
C PHE A 521 -8.89 4.29 -11.94
N ILE A 522 -8.09 3.47 -11.25
CA ILE A 522 -8.29 2.01 -11.17
C ILE A 522 -9.65 1.68 -10.54
N ARG A 523 -10.06 2.43 -9.53
CA ARG A 523 -11.32 2.24 -8.82
C ARG A 523 -12.54 2.67 -9.62
N ASP A 524 -12.42 3.78 -10.33
CA ASP A 524 -13.52 4.43 -11.03
C ASP A 524 -13.75 3.89 -12.44
N TYR A 525 -12.74 3.21 -13.03
CA TYR A 525 -12.93 2.62 -14.36
C TYR A 525 -13.78 1.35 -14.28
N ARG A 526 -15.07 1.52 -14.46
CA ARG A 526 -16.08 0.46 -14.37
C ARG A 526 -16.83 0.31 -15.67
N VAL A 527 -17.33 -0.90 -15.94
CA VAL A 527 -18.14 -1.23 -17.09
C VAL A 527 -19.41 -1.93 -16.66
N SER A 528 -20.53 -1.63 -17.31
CA SER A 528 -21.80 -2.31 -17.09
C SER A 528 -22.16 -3.16 -18.32
N GLU A 529 -22.45 -4.44 -18.11
CA GLU A 529 -22.84 -5.34 -19.18
C GLU A 529 -24.27 -5.02 -19.62
N ASN A 530 -24.46 -4.80 -20.92
CA ASN A 530 -25.75 -4.59 -21.55
C ASN A 530 -26.37 -5.93 -21.95
N TYR A 531 -27.68 -5.95 -22.21
CA TYR A 531 -28.43 -7.13 -22.55
C TYR A 531 -27.97 -7.83 -23.85
N ASP A 532 -27.36 -7.09 -24.78
CA ASP A 532 -26.84 -7.60 -26.05
C ASP A 532 -25.39 -8.14 -25.96
N GLY A 533 -24.78 -8.08 -24.76
CA GLY A 533 -23.41 -8.52 -24.53
C GLY A 533 -22.33 -7.47 -24.85
N THR A 534 -22.75 -6.22 -25.15
CA THR A 534 -21.88 -5.06 -25.14
C THR A 534 -21.72 -4.52 -23.71
N TYR A 535 -20.76 -3.62 -23.50
CA TYR A 535 -20.48 -2.99 -22.21
C TYR A 535 -20.59 -1.48 -22.34
N ILE A 536 -21.19 -0.85 -21.35
CA ILE A 536 -21.22 0.59 -21.20
C ILE A 536 -20.05 0.99 -20.31
N ASN A 537 -19.21 1.87 -20.79
CA ASN A 537 -18.12 2.45 -20.03
C ASN A 537 -18.66 3.54 -19.11
N ASN A 538 -18.57 3.34 -17.79
CA ASN A 538 -19.06 4.26 -16.77
C ASN A 538 -17.98 5.22 -16.27
N ALA A 539 -16.78 5.23 -16.89
CA ALA A 539 -15.69 6.08 -16.47
C ALA A 539 -15.94 7.56 -16.80
N THR A 540 -15.40 8.43 -15.97
CA THR A 540 -15.44 9.88 -16.18
C THR A 540 -14.17 10.35 -16.89
N ASP A 541 -14.31 11.26 -17.86
CA ASP A 541 -13.17 11.87 -18.56
C ASP A 541 -12.45 12.89 -17.68
N THR A 542 -11.46 12.42 -16.91
CA THR A 542 -10.60 13.23 -16.05
C THR A 542 -9.26 13.54 -16.72
N PRO A 543 -8.50 14.55 -16.25
CA PRO A 543 -7.13 14.78 -16.74
C PRO A 543 -6.22 13.54 -16.60
N THR A 544 -6.32 12.81 -15.51
CA THR A 544 -5.59 11.56 -15.26
C THR A 544 -5.96 10.49 -16.28
N TYR A 545 -7.26 10.31 -16.54
CA TYR A 545 -7.77 9.40 -17.56
C TYR A 545 -7.16 9.68 -18.95
N ARG A 546 -7.11 10.96 -19.37
CA ARG A 546 -6.53 11.37 -20.65
C ARG A 546 -5.05 11.06 -20.72
N LYS A 547 -4.28 11.36 -19.66
CA LYS A 547 -2.85 11.03 -19.57
C LYS A 547 -2.60 9.54 -19.69
N ILE A 548 -3.35 8.70 -18.98
CA ILE A 548 -3.24 7.23 -19.05
C ILE A 548 -3.54 6.75 -20.47
N LYS A 549 -4.64 7.23 -21.06
CA LYS A 549 -5.04 6.89 -22.42
C LYS A 549 -3.95 7.24 -23.44
N GLU A 550 -3.38 8.42 -23.35
CA GLU A 550 -2.32 8.93 -24.23
C GLU A 550 -1.02 8.13 -24.05
N LYS A 551 -0.54 8.01 -22.80
CA LYS A 551 0.72 7.33 -22.48
C LYS A 551 0.73 5.87 -22.95
N LEU A 552 -0.41 5.18 -22.83
CA LEU A 552 -0.54 3.77 -23.20
C LEU A 552 -1.06 3.54 -24.62
N GLY A 553 -1.36 4.60 -25.37
CA GLY A 553 -1.88 4.48 -26.75
C GLY A 553 -3.25 3.77 -26.84
N LEU A 554 -4.05 3.78 -25.76
CA LEU A 554 -5.30 3.03 -25.65
C LEU A 554 -6.48 3.82 -26.21
N ALA A 555 -6.58 3.96 -27.54
CA ALA A 555 -7.63 4.74 -28.20
C ALA A 555 -9.05 4.34 -27.78
N LYS A 556 -9.31 3.03 -27.60
CA LYS A 556 -10.63 2.50 -27.25
C LYS A 556 -11.02 2.68 -25.79
N LEU A 557 -10.07 3.03 -24.91
CA LEU A 557 -10.36 3.27 -23.51
C LEU A 557 -11.48 4.32 -23.33
N GLY A 558 -11.58 5.31 -24.22
CA GLY A 558 -12.55 6.40 -24.19
C GLY A 558 -13.88 6.13 -24.89
N ASN A 559 -14.14 4.95 -25.40
CA ASN A 559 -15.40 4.65 -26.06
C ASN A 559 -16.50 4.44 -25.00
N VAL A 560 -17.68 4.98 -25.27
CA VAL A 560 -18.89 4.79 -24.41
C VAL A 560 -19.34 3.33 -24.46
N TYR A 561 -19.35 2.74 -25.66
CA TYR A 561 -19.69 1.34 -25.86
C TYR A 561 -18.44 0.53 -26.18
N LEU A 562 -18.25 -0.55 -25.46
CA LEU A 562 -17.14 -1.48 -25.60
C LEU A 562 -17.69 -2.85 -25.95
N SER A 563 -17.11 -3.52 -26.92
CA SER A 563 -17.34 -4.94 -27.12
C SER A 563 -16.53 -5.76 -26.12
N ARG A 564 -16.89 -7.03 -25.94
CA ARG A 564 -16.06 -7.98 -25.17
C ARG A 564 -14.61 -8.04 -25.70
N LYS A 565 -14.45 -7.98 -27.03
CA LYS A 565 -13.11 -7.95 -27.65
C LYS A 565 -12.31 -6.70 -27.27
N ASP A 566 -12.96 -5.55 -27.11
CA ASP A 566 -12.31 -4.32 -26.70
C ASP A 566 -11.82 -4.42 -25.27
N LEU A 567 -12.62 -5.00 -24.35
CA LEU A 567 -12.20 -5.27 -22.98
C LEU A 567 -11.08 -6.32 -22.92
N ASP A 568 -11.22 -7.43 -23.65
CA ASP A 568 -10.17 -8.45 -23.70
C ASP A 568 -8.84 -7.87 -24.23
N LEU A 569 -8.90 -6.86 -25.13
CA LEU A 569 -7.72 -6.14 -25.61
C LEU A 569 -7.11 -5.26 -24.52
N LEU A 570 -7.93 -4.55 -23.73
CA LEU A 570 -7.45 -3.79 -22.57
C LEU A 570 -6.72 -4.69 -21.57
N PHE A 571 -7.27 -5.86 -21.29
CA PHE A 571 -6.66 -6.85 -20.39
C PHE A 571 -5.44 -7.60 -20.97
N LYS A 572 -5.08 -7.33 -22.22
CA LYS A 572 -3.84 -7.76 -22.89
C LYS A 572 -2.83 -6.64 -23.02
N THR A 573 -3.10 -5.46 -22.47
CA THR A 573 -2.14 -4.36 -22.44
C THR A 573 -0.87 -4.84 -21.74
N GLY A 574 0.30 -4.56 -22.30
CA GLY A 574 1.62 -4.82 -21.73
C GLY A 574 2.38 -3.50 -21.55
N PHE A 575 3.44 -3.51 -20.75
CA PHE A 575 4.34 -2.38 -20.52
C PHE A 575 5.75 -2.69 -21.00
#